data_f439235c4a5dc2301959f3162289c428
#
_entry.id   f439235c4a5dc2301959f3162289c428
#
_cell.length_a   1.000
_cell.length_b   1.000
_cell.length_c   1.000
_cell.angle_alpha   90.00
_cell.angle_beta   90.00
_cell.angle_gamma   90.00
#
_symmetry.space_group_name_H-M   'P 1'
#
loop_
_entity.id
_entity.type
_entity.pdbx_description
1 polymer ?
#
loop_
_entity_poly.entity_id
_entity_poly.type
_entity_poly.pdbx_seq_one_letter_code
_entity_poly.pdbx_strand_id
1 'polypeptide(L)'
;TYQMGSDGTVFTDEAPAHEGTVPSFYLSKHEVTVALYRLCMAAGACPEPSMLRTHAGSELLFNCNYGKPERAMHPMNCVTLPEIEAFRSWRETTYQQVARLPTEAEWEYAARSRGQDRLNPWGDREADCDLAVVDTNCGQTGTQPVCSRLEGNSDQGICDLIGNVWEWTADRYHASYHGAPSDGSAWTEGVSSLRVMRGGSWMDDDRRFLRSAVRMGINPVAVTDEIAFDLALPIIGFRLVLEAP
;
A
#
# COMPACT_ATOMS: atom_id res chain seq x y z
N THR A 1 20.29 2.59 9.58
CA THR A 1 19.29 2.92 10.61
C THR A 1 18.54 4.19 10.22
N TYR A 2 17.33 4.36 10.69
CA TYR A 2 16.50 5.56 10.50
C TYR A 2 15.49 5.68 11.66
N GLN A 3 14.88 6.85 11.81
CA GLN A 3 13.79 7.05 12.76
C GLN A 3 12.46 6.66 12.08
N MET A 4 11.83 5.61 12.58
CA MET A 4 10.50 5.17 12.18
C MET A 4 9.45 5.75 13.11
N GLY A 5 8.29 6.08 12.57
CA GLY A 5 7.21 6.69 13.33
C GLY A 5 7.38 8.19 13.53
N SER A 6 6.61 8.76 14.43
CA SER A 6 6.62 10.20 14.71
C SER A 6 6.08 10.49 16.11
N ASP A 7 6.79 11.31 16.87
CA ASP A 7 6.32 11.86 18.15
C ASP A 7 5.61 13.19 17.94
N GLY A 8 4.60 13.48 18.73
CA GLY A 8 3.88 14.76 18.66
C GLY A 8 2.94 14.91 17.47
N THR A 9 2.55 13.81 16.86
CA THR A 9 1.59 13.78 15.76
C THR A 9 0.14 13.78 16.24
N VAL A 10 -0.77 13.94 15.28
CA VAL A 10 -2.21 13.85 15.51
C VAL A 10 -2.64 12.42 15.86
N PHE A 11 -1.89 11.42 15.39
CA PHE A 11 -2.22 10.01 15.57
C PHE A 11 -1.23 9.35 16.55
N THR A 12 -1.75 8.85 17.64
CA THR A 12 -0.95 8.25 18.74
C THR A 12 -0.32 6.91 18.36
N ASP A 13 -0.82 6.24 17.34
CA ASP A 13 -0.32 4.96 16.88
C ASP A 13 0.98 5.07 16.05
N GLU A 14 1.36 6.29 15.66
CA GLU A 14 2.66 6.60 15.05
C GLU A 14 3.80 6.68 16.08
N ALA A 15 3.47 6.73 17.37
CA ALA A 15 4.42 6.89 18.46
C ALA A 15 4.69 5.55 19.21
N PRO A 16 5.83 5.46 19.95
CA PRO A 16 6.94 6.42 19.93
C PRO A 16 7.76 6.31 18.64
N ALA A 17 8.34 7.44 18.20
CA ALA A 17 9.39 7.37 17.19
C ALA A 17 10.57 6.56 17.74
N HIS A 18 11.10 5.66 16.94
CA HIS A 18 12.12 4.72 17.37
C HIS A 18 13.14 4.44 16.25
N GLU A 19 14.34 4.07 16.64
CA GLU A 19 15.35 3.68 15.67
C GLU A 19 15.04 2.31 15.09
N GLY A 20 14.97 2.24 13.75
CA GLY A 20 14.83 1.02 12.98
C GLY A 20 15.99 0.80 12.03
N THR A 21 16.27 -0.44 11.70
CA THR A 21 17.25 -0.85 10.70
C THR A 21 16.55 -1.73 9.68
N VAL A 22 16.69 -1.42 8.40
CA VAL A 22 16.20 -2.29 7.33
C VAL A 22 17.38 -2.84 6.55
N PRO A 23 17.43 -4.16 6.25
CA PRO A 23 18.39 -4.74 5.33
C PRO A 23 18.23 -4.14 3.92
N SER A 24 19.19 -4.38 3.04
CA SER A 24 19.03 -4.01 1.63
C SER A 24 17.91 -4.81 0.99
N PHE A 25 17.02 -4.14 0.27
CA PHE A 25 15.89 -4.74 -0.43
C PHE A 25 15.62 -4.01 -1.75
N TYR A 26 14.89 -4.66 -2.64
CA TYR A 26 14.37 -4.04 -3.86
C TYR A 26 12.87 -3.83 -3.72
N LEU A 27 12.44 -2.58 -3.68
CA LEU A 27 11.02 -2.24 -3.68
C LEU A 27 10.54 -1.98 -5.12
N SER A 28 9.37 -2.50 -5.49
CA SER A 28 8.77 -2.13 -6.79
C SER A 28 8.62 -0.62 -6.88
N LYS A 29 8.96 -0.09 -8.06
CA LYS A 29 8.94 1.36 -8.31
C LYS A 29 7.57 1.99 -8.05
N HIS A 30 6.51 1.25 -8.31
CA HIS A 30 5.10 1.65 -8.18
C HIS A 30 4.26 0.47 -7.71
N GLU A 31 3.00 0.69 -7.44
CA GLU A 31 2.02 -0.35 -7.12
C GLU A 31 1.92 -1.38 -8.27
N VAL A 32 1.50 -2.59 -7.97
CA VAL A 32 1.17 -3.59 -9.00
C VAL A 32 0.03 -3.05 -9.86
N THR A 33 0.24 -3.04 -11.18
CA THR A 33 -0.75 -2.53 -12.12
C THR A 33 -1.77 -3.59 -12.55
N VAL A 34 -2.92 -3.15 -13.03
CA VAL A 34 -3.92 -4.03 -13.65
C VAL A 34 -3.31 -4.84 -14.80
N ALA A 35 -2.48 -4.22 -15.62
CA ALA A 35 -1.80 -4.91 -16.73
C ALA A 35 -0.94 -6.08 -16.23
N LEU A 36 -0.17 -5.86 -15.15
CA LEU A 36 0.68 -6.91 -14.60
C LEU A 36 -0.13 -8.04 -13.95
N TYR A 37 -1.22 -7.70 -13.25
CA TYR A 37 -2.11 -8.69 -12.67
C TYR A 37 -2.79 -9.56 -13.76
N ARG A 38 -3.17 -8.97 -14.90
CA ARG A 38 -3.71 -9.69 -16.05
C ARG A 38 -2.75 -10.74 -16.61
N LEU A 39 -1.44 -10.52 -16.55
CA LEU A 39 -0.46 -11.54 -16.96
C LEU A 39 -0.51 -12.77 -16.06
N CYS A 40 -0.67 -12.56 -14.75
CA CYS A 40 -0.87 -13.67 -13.82
C CYS A 40 -2.15 -14.45 -14.12
N MET A 41 -3.24 -13.75 -14.40
CA MET A 41 -4.50 -14.40 -14.78
C MET A 41 -4.39 -15.16 -16.11
N ALA A 42 -3.73 -14.58 -17.12
CA ALA A 42 -3.50 -15.24 -18.40
C ALA A 42 -2.66 -16.51 -18.27
N ALA A 43 -1.77 -16.55 -17.26
CA ALA A 43 -1.01 -17.75 -16.88
C ALA A 43 -1.85 -18.78 -16.07
N GLY A 44 -3.12 -18.47 -15.76
CA GLY A 44 -3.99 -19.33 -14.96
C GLY A 44 -3.63 -19.39 -13.45
N ALA A 45 -2.75 -18.51 -12.99
CA ALA A 45 -2.23 -18.52 -11.61
C ALA A 45 -2.99 -17.60 -10.65
N CYS A 46 -3.55 -16.49 -11.16
CA CYS A 46 -4.40 -15.61 -10.37
C CYS A 46 -5.87 -15.80 -10.73
N PRO A 47 -6.77 -15.77 -9.74
CA PRO A 47 -8.20 -15.72 -10.00
C PRO A 47 -8.63 -14.36 -10.53
N GLU A 48 -9.82 -14.29 -11.14
CA GLU A 48 -10.51 -13.02 -11.33
C GLU A 48 -10.84 -12.41 -9.96
N PRO A 49 -10.65 -11.09 -9.78
CA PRO A 49 -10.93 -10.43 -8.50
C PRO A 49 -12.34 -10.75 -7.99
N SER A 50 -12.41 -11.28 -6.77
CA SER A 50 -13.64 -11.79 -6.17
C SER A 50 -14.70 -10.69 -5.98
N MET A 51 -14.27 -9.46 -5.71
CA MET A 51 -15.14 -8.29 -5.56
C MET A 51 -16.05 -8.08 -6.77
N LEU A 52 -15.56 -8.34 -7.99
CA LEU A 52 -16.34 -8.22 -9.23
C LEU A 52 -17.47 -9.24 -9.30
N ARG A 53 -17.31 -10.39 -8.66
CA ARG A 53 -18.31 -11.48 -8.66
C ARG A 53 -19.36 -11.30 -7.57
N THR A 54 -18.93 -10.84 -6.40
CA THR A 54 -19.81 -10.76 -5.20
C THR A 54 -20.65 -9.49 -5.14
N HIS A 55 -20.20 -8.41 -5.80
CA HIS A 55 -20.83 -7.09 -5.75
C HIS A 55 -21.24 -6.58 -7.14
N ALA A 56 -21.48 -7.48 -8.10
CA ALA A 56 -21.91 -7.10 -9.45
C ALA A 56 -23.13 -6.15 -9.39
N GLY A 57 -22.98 -4.95 -9.98
CA GLY A 57 -23.99 -3.91 -9.98
C GLY A 57 -23.93 -2.92 -8.80
N SER A 58 -22.98 -3.07 -7.87
CA SER A 58 -22.76 -2.10 -6.79
C SER A 58 -21.99 -0.87 -7.29
N GLU A 59 -22.34 0.31 -6.78
CA GLU A 59 -21.59 1.55 -7.03
C GLU A 59 -20.12 1.46 -6.54
N LEU A 60 -19.85 0.62 -5.54
CA LEU A 60 -18.49 0.35 -5.06
C LEU A 60 -17.56 -0.17 -6.16
N LEU A 61 -18.08 -0.92 -7.15
CA LEU A 61 -17.29 -1.40 -8.29
C LEU A 61 -16.89 -0.30 -9.27
N PHE A 62 -17.52 0.86 -9.19
CA PHE A 62 -17.27 1.93 -10.14
C PHE A 62 -15.80 2.38 -10.13
N ASN A 63 -15.13 2.26 -9.00
CA ASN A 63 -13.74 2.64 -8.84
C ASN A 63 -12.76 1.44 -8.79
N CYS A 64 -13.22 0.21 -9.00
CA CYS A 64 -12.33 -0.91 -9.27
C CYS A 64 -11.73 -0.77 -10.67
N ASN A 65 -10.44 -0.98 -10.79
CA ASN A 65 -9.70 -0.76 -12.04
C ASN A 65 -9.72 -1.97 -12.98
N TYR A 66 -9.79 -3.17 -12.42
CA TYR A 66 -9.88 -4.39 -13.23
C TYR A 66 -11.18 -4.38 -14.06
N GLY A 67 -11.11 -4.93 -15.28
CA GLY A 67 -12.24 -4.92 -16.22
C GLY A 67 -12.34 -3.68 -17.10
N LYS A 68 -11.54 -2.65 -16.84
CA LYS A 68 -11.51 -1.39 -17.61
C LYS A 68 -10.23 -1.33 -18.45
N PRO A 69 -10.32 -1.47 -19.79
CA PRO A 69 -9.13 -1.49 -20.66
C PRO A 69 -8.26 -0.24 -20.53
N GLU A 70 -8.88 0.92 -20.36
CA GLU A 70 -8.22 2.23 -20.21
C GLU A 70 -7.44 2.35 -18.91
N ARG A 71 -7.72 1.50 -17.92
CA ARG A 71 -7.05 1.50 -16.60
C ARG A 71 -5.94 0.47 -16.48
N ALA A 72 -5.38 0.00 -17.60
CA ALA A 72 -4.32 -1.00 -17.60
C ALA A 72 -3.09 -0.59 -16.77
N MET A 73 -2.74 0.69 -16.78
CA MET A 73 -1.61 1.26 -16.02
C MET A 73 -2.01 1.83 -14.65
N HIS A 74 -3.25 1.73 -14.24
CA HIS A 74 -3.67 2.07 -12.89
C HIS A 74 -3.26 0.97 -11.90
N PRO A 75 -3.16 1.28 -10.58
CA PRO A 75 -2.89 0.27 -9.58
C PRO A 75 -3.97 -0.81 -9.58
N MET A 76 -3.58 -2.05 -9.34
CA MET A 76 -4.51 -3.13 -9.10
C MET A 76 -5.14 -2.95 -7.73
N ASN A 77 -6.40 -2.56 -7.71
CA ASN A 77 -7.21 -2.37 -6.51
C ASN A 77 -8.37 -3.36 -6.48
N CYS A 78 -9.19 -3.33 -5.44
CA CYS A 78 -10.30 -4.26 -5.25
C CYS A 78 -9.85 -5.73 -5.26
N VAL A 79 -8.68 -5.99 -4.69
CA VAL A 79 -8.12 -7.32 -4.50
C VAL A 79 -8.01 -7.66 -3.03
N THR A 80 -8.24 -8.92 -2.72
CA THR A 80 -8.12 -9.49 -1.38
C THR A 80 -6.68 -9.91 -1.08
N LEU A 81 -6.33 -10.10 0.19
CA LEU A 81 -5.02 -10.65 0.56
C LEU A 81 -4.75 -12.04 -0.05
N PRO A 82 -5.70 -13.00 -0.10
CA PRO A 82 -5.49 -14.26 -0.81
C PRO A 82 -5.19 -14.10 -2.31
N GLU A 83 -5.82 -13.14 -2.98
CA GLU A 83 -5.56 -12.82 -4.39
C GLU A 83 -4.18 -12.20 -4.60
N ILE A 84 -3.74 -11.35 -3.66
CA ILE A 84 -2.38 -10.80 -3.61
C ILE A 84 -1.36 -11.91 -3.43
N GLU A 85 -1.64 -12.88 -2.55
CA GLU A 85 -0.77 -14.03 -2.31
C GLU A 85 -0.64 -14.93 -3.55
N ALA A 86 -1.73 -15.15 -4.28
CA ALA A 86 -1.69 -15.86 -5.56
C ALA A 86 -0.80 -15.13 -6.58
N PHE A 87 -0.93 -13.80 -6.67
CA PHE A 87 -0.08 -12.97 -7.53
C PHE A 87 1.40 -13.05 -7.13
N ARG A 88 1.70 -12.93 -5.84
CA ARG A 88 3.05 -13.05 -5.28
C ARG A 88 3.69 -14.39 -5.66
N SER A 89 2.97 -15.49 -5.43
CA SER A 89 3.44 -16.85 -5.74
C SER A 89 3.71 -17.05 -7.23
N TRP A 90 2.82 -16.53 -8.10
CA TRP A 90 3.04 -16.53 -9.54
C TRP A 90 4.30 -15.74 -9.92
N ARG A 91 4.46 -14.55 -9.36
CA ARG A 91 5.60 -13.67 -9.62
C ARG A 91 6.91 -14.37 -9.24
N GLU A 92 6.96 -14.99 -8.06
CA GLU A 92 8.11 -15.74 -7.56
C GLU A 92 8.45 -16.93 -8.49
N THR A 93 7.45 -17.73 -8.84
CA THR A 93 7.64 -18.91 -9.70
C THR A 93 8.08 -18.50 -11.11
N THR A 94 7.48 -17.45 -11.67
CA THR A 94 7.73 -17.03 -13.06
C THR A 94 9.12 -16.44 -13.25
N TYR A 95 9.58 -15.67 -12.27
CA TYR A 95 10.85 -14.94 -12.37
C TYR A 95 11.96 -15.50 -11.47
N GLN A 96 11.69 -16.59 -10.75
CA GLN A 96 12.63 -17.25 -9.84
C GLN A 96 13.27 -16.28 -8.84
N GLN A 97 12.49 -15.35 -8.34
CA GLN A 97 12.91 -14.31 -7.41
C GLN A 97 11.87 -14.18 -6.32
N VAL A 98 12.30 -14.33 -5.07
CA VAL A 98 11.42 -14.20 -3.90
C VAL A 98 10.71 -12.85 -3.94
N ALA A 99 9.38 -12.90 -3.80
CA ALA A 99 8.50 -11.74 -3.82
C ALA A 99 7.60 -11.77 -2.58
N ARG A 100 7.44 -10.64 -1.91
CA ARG A 100 6.61 -10.51 -0.72
C ARG A 100 6.04 -9.10 -0.59
N LEU A 101 5.07 -8.91 0.28
CA LEU A 101 4.69 -7.56 0.70
C LEU A 101 5.87 -6.89 1.44
N PRO A 102 6.02 -5.57 1.35
CA PRO A 102 6.97 -4.85 2.18
C PRO A 102 6.61 -5.01 3.66
N THR A 103 7.60 -5.01 4.53
CA THR A 103 7.34 -4.74 5.94
C THR A 103 6.95 -3.26 6.10
N GLU A 104 6.25 -2.94 7.17
CA GLU A 104 5.90 -1.55 7.48
C GLU A 104 7.14 -0.67 7.58
N ALA A 105 8.22 -1.21 8.17
CA ALA A 105 9.50 -0.53 8.29
C ALA A 105 10.17 -0.29 6.92
N GLU A 106 10.16 -1.25 6.00
CA GLU A 106 10.68 -1.09 4.65
C GLU A 106 9.90 -0.05 3.86
N TRP A 107 8.57 -0.09 4.00
CA TRP A 107 7.68 0.85 3.33
C TRP A 107 7.97 2.29 3.79
N GLU A 108 8.00 2.54 5.11
CA GLU A 108 8.27 3.87 5.65
C GLU A 108 9.69 4.35 5.35
N TYR A 109 10.70 3.46 5.39
CA TYR A 109 12.06 3.78 4.96
C TYR A 109 12.10 4.32 3.53
N ALA A 110 11.37 3.69 2.61
CA ALA A 110 11.25 4.15 1.23
C ALA A 110 10.49 5.48 1.12
N ALA A 111 9.38 5.61 1.85
CA ALA A 111 8.56 6.82 1.88
C ALA A 111 9.28 8.03 2.50
N ARG A 112 10.29 7.77 3.32
CA ARG A 112 11.22 8.81 3.84
C ARG A 112 12.49 8.96 3.00
N SER A 113 12.47 8.58 1.73
CA SER A 113 13.62 8.67 0.83
C SER A 113 14.91 8.12 1.45
N ARG A 114 14.91 6.83 1.80
CA ARG A 114 15.94 6.11 2.58
C ARG A 114 16.02 6.56 4.05
N GLY A 115 14.88 6.74 4.69
CA GLY A 115 14.82 7.01 6.12
C GLY A 115 15.30 8.40 6.52
N GLN A 116 15.23 9.38 5.63
CA GLN A 116 15.51 10.77 5.98
C GLN A 116 14.43 11.30 6.91
N ASP A 117 14.79 12.25 7.77
CA ASP A 117 13.82 12.95 8.61
C ASP A 117 13.01 13.94 7.76
N ARG A 118 11.93 13.43 7.17
CA ARG A 118 11.04 14.14 6.25
C ARG A 118 9.59 13.77 6.51
N LEU A 119 8.72 14.71 6.21
CA LEU A 119 7.27 14.50 6.27
C LEU A 119 6.79 13.53 5.17
N ASN A 120 7.28 13.70 3.94
CA ASN A 120 6.85 13.04 2.72
C ASN A 120 8.04 12.59 1.84
N PRO A 121 7.85 11.76 0.82
CA PRO A 121 8.92 11.28 -0.06
C PRO A 121 9.69 12.43 -0.74
N TRP A 122 9.04 13.53 -1.05
CA TRP A 122 9.58 14.74 -1.69
C TRP A 122 10.11 15.79 -0.70
N GLY A 123 9.97 15.61 0.60
CA GLY A 123 10.37 16.58 1.63
C GLY A 123 9.24 16.95 2.58
N ASP A 124 9.28 18.18 3.13
CA ASP A 124 8.37 18.62 4.21
C ASP A 124 7.13 19.39 3.71
N ARG A 125 7.00 19.55 2.40
CA ARG A 125 5.80 20.13 1.80
C ARG A 125 4.62 19.15 1.99
N GLU A 126 3.46 19.67 2.40
CA GLU A 126 2.23 18.89 2.47
C GLU A 126 1.81 18.35 1.11
N ALA A 127 1.08 17.24 1.09
CA ALA A 127 0.55 16.66 -0.12
C ALA A 127 -0.47 17.59 -0.81
N ASP A 128 -0.37 17.67 -2.12
CA ASP A 128 -1.29 18.41 -2.99
C ASP A 128 -1.42 17.71 -4.36
N CYS A 129 -2.19 18.32 -5.26
CA CYS A 129 -2.54 17.76 -6.56
C CYS A 129 -1.36 17.55 -7.51
N ASP A 130 -0.27 18.25 -7.31
CA ASP A 130 0.94 18.16 -8.16
C ASP A 130 1.84 17.02 -7.69
N LEU A 131 1.83 16.74 -6.39
CA LEU A 131 2.71 15.79 -5.72
C LEU A 131 2.10 14.40 -5.55
N ALA A 132 0.77 14.32 -5.40
CA ALA A 132 0.10 13.06 -5.11
C ALA A 132 -1.29 12.95 -5.76
N VAL A 133 -1.76 11.74 -5.95
CA VAL A 133 -3.14 11.46 -6.38
C VAL A 133 -4.01 11.36 -5.13
N VAL A 134 -4.62 12.48 -4.74
CA VAL A 134 -5.40 12.68 -3.51
C VAL A 134 -6.58 13.61 -3.76
N ASP A 135 -7.56 13.65 -2.85
CA ASP A 135 -8.75 14.51 -3.01
C ASP A 135 -8.68 15.84 -2.22
N THR A 136 -7.49 16.35 -1.96
CA THR A 136 -7.33 17.65 -1.28
C THR A 136 -7.74 18.83 -2.18
N ASN A 137 -9.00 18.90 -2.56
CA ASN A 137 -9.57 19.81 -3.56
C ASN A 137 -9.03 19.60 -4.99
N CYS A 138 -8.58 18.40 -5.31
CA CYS A 138 -8.05 18.07 -6.64
C CYS A 138 -9.13 17.58 -7.62
N GLY A 139 -10.36 17.37 -7.14
CA GLY A 139 -11.46 16.84 -7.96
C GLY A 139 -11.21 15.41 -8.44
N GLN A 140 -10.44 14.63 -7.70
CA GLN A 140 -10.17 13.24 -8.04
C GLN A 140 -11.43 12.39 -7.85
N THR A 141 -11.76 11.58 -8.84
CA THR A 141 -12.90 10.66 -8.81
C THR A 141 -12.45 9.20 -8.85
N GLY A 142 -11.16 8.94 -8.69
CA GLY A 142 -10.56 7.61 -8.74
C GLY A 142 -9.04 7.66 -8.84
N THR A 143 -8.44 6.48 -8.94
CA THR A 143 -6.99 6.34 -9.14
C THR A 143 -6.53 6.98 -10.45
N GLN A 144 -5.23 7.22 -10.56
CA GLN A 144 -4.56 7.61 -11.80
C GLN A 144 -3.56 6.51 -12.24
N PRO A 145 -3.06 6.56 -13.49
CA PRO A 145 -1.94 5.71 -13.87
C PRO A 145 -0.77 5.86 -12.92
N VAL A 146 -0.12 4.75 -12.58
CA VAL A 146 1.05 4.76 -11.70
C VAL A 146 2.12 5.72 -12.19
N CYS A 147 2.83 6.37 -11.27
CA CYS A 147 3.85 7.39 -11.58
C CYS A 147 3.32 8.63 -12.33
N SER A 148 2.05 8.98 -12.18
CA SER A 148 1.49 10.16 -12.84
C SER A 148 1.93 11.49 -12.19
N ARG A 149 2.50 11.46 -10.97
CA ARG A 149 2.98 12.61 -10.20
C ARG A 149 4.48 12.50 -9.95
N LEU A 150 5.30 12.87 -10.94
CA LEU A 150 6.75 12.66 -10.88
C LEU A 150 7.45 13.48 -9.78
N GLU A 151 6.93 14.66 -9.46
CA GLU A 151 7.47 15.50 -8.39
C GLU A 151 7.17 14.95 -6.99
N GLY A 152 6.23 14.02 -6.89
CA GLY A 152 5.87 13.28 -5.68
C GLY A 152 6.73 12.04 -5.41
N ASN A 153 7.67 11.73 -6.29
CA ASN A 153 8.53 10.56 -6.11
C ASN A 153 9.53 10.76 -4.95
N SER A 154 9.96 9.64 -4.37
CA SER A 154 11.12 9.66 -3.48
C SER A 154 12.41 9.99 -4.26
N ASP A 155 13.50 10.34 -3.56
CA ASP A 155 14.82 10.58 -4.17
C ASP A 155 15.35 9.37 -4.96
N GLN A 156 14.83 8.17 -4.70
CA GLN A 156 15.15 6.94 -5.42
C GLN A 156 14.24 6.70 -6.63
N GLY A 157 13.30 7.61 -6.88
CA GLY A 157 12.35 7.51 -7.99
C GLY A 157 11.21 6.51 -7.74
N ILE A 158 10.92 6.17 -6.47
CA ILE A 158 9.75 5.36 -6.11
C ILE A 158 8.52 6.24 -6.19
N CYS A 159 7.51 5.81 -6.94
CA CYS A 159 6.29 6.56 -7.20
C CYS A 159 5.17 6.20 -6.21
N ASP A 160 4.23 7.12 -6.07
CA ASP A 160 2.92 6.90 -5.45
C ASP A 160 3.00 6.31 -4.03
N LEU A 161 4.05 6.70 -3.27
CA LEU A 161 4.16 6.35 -1.84
C LEU A 161 3.19 7.16 -0.97
N ILE A 162 2.63 8.23 -1.50
CA ILE A 162 1.52 8.98 -0.90
C ILE A 162 0.42 9.14 -1.95
N GLY A 163 -0.80 8.76 -1.58
CA GLY A 163 -1.97 8.82 -2.44
C GLY A 163 -2.12 7.62 -3.38
N ASN A 164 -2.92 7.74 -4.39
CA ASN A 164 -3.37 6.74 -5.35
C ASN A 164 -4.14 5.60 -4.66
N VAL A 165 -3.47 4.66 -4.00
CA VAL A 165 -4.11 3.63 -3.17
C VAL A 165 -3.35 3.39 -1.88
N TRP A 166 -4.07 3.10 -0.79
CA TRP A 166 -3.49 2.51 0.41
C TRP A 166 -2.82 1.18 0.06
N GLU A 167 -1.69 0.88 0.66
CA GLU A 167 -0.91 -0.29 0.34
C GLU A 167 -0.79 -1.24 1.53
N TRP A 168 -1.11 -2.51 1.30
CA TRP A 168 -0.90 -3.55 2.29
C TRP A 168 0.58 -3.74 2.61
N THR A 169 0.87 -3.91 3.91
CA THR A 169 2.15 -4.38 4.41
C THR A 169 2.04 -5.79 5.00
N ALA A 170 3.18 -6.40 5.31
CA ALA A 170 3.23 -7.73 5.92
C ALA A 170 2.83 -7.72 7.41
N ASP A 171 2.70 -6.54 8.01
CA ASP A 171 2.59 -6.35 9.46
C ASP A 171 1.16 -6.46 9.96
N ARG A 172 1.02 -6.91 11.21
CA ARG A 172 -0.19 -6.73 12.01
C ARG A 172 -0.19 -5.34 12.61
N TYR A 173 -1.39 -4.76 12.72
CA TYR A 173 -1.53 -3.44 13.32
C TYR A 173 -1.47 -3.53 14.86
N HIS A 174 -0.69 -2.62 15.44
CA HIS A 174 -0.59 -2.35 16.87
C HIS A 174 -0.90 -0.86 17.11
N ALA A 175 -1.54 -0.56 18.22
CA ALA A 175 -1.97 0.80 18.55
C ALA A 175 -0.82 1.76 18.94
N SER A 176 0.41 1.28 18.95
CA SER A 176 1.63 2.07 19.15
C SER A 176 2.83 1.26 18.70
N TYR A 177 4.01 1.89 18.60
CA TYR A 177 5.27 1.21 18.32
C TYR A 177 6.00 0.68 19.58
N HIS A 178 5.35 0.67 20.76
CA HIS A 178 5.94 0.03 21.93
C HIS A 178 6.17 -1.47 21.70
N GLY A 179 7.43 -1.89 21.67
CA GLY A 179 7.83 -3.28 21.43
C GLY A 179 7.92 -3.66 19.96
N ALA A 180 7.84 -2.72 19.04
CA ALA A 180 8.03 -2.97 17.62
C ALA A 180 9.44 -3.55 17.32
N PRO A 181 9.57 -4.44 16.32
CA PRO A 181 10.87 -4.89 15.85
C PRO A 181 11.73 -3.71 15.36
N SER A 182 13.01 -3.71 15.71
CA SER A 182 13.97 -2.68 15.28
C SER A 182 14.89 -3.12 14.15
N ASP A 183 14.74 -4.37 13.69
CA ASP A 183 15.57 -5.01 12.67
C ASP A 183 14.97 -4.99 11.26
N GLY A 184 13.80 -4.34 11.10
CA GLY A 184 13.08 -4.25 9.84
C GLY A 184 12.23 -5.47 9.49
N SER A 185 12.16 -6.47 10.36
CA SER A 185 11.25 -7.60 10.20
C SER A 185 9.79 -7.17 10.37
N ALA A 186 8.88 -7.91 9.72
CA ALA A 186 7.45 -7.66 9.88
C ALA A 186 6.97 -7.95 11.30
N TRP A 187 6.20 -7.05 11.88
CA TRP A 187 5.60 -7.25 13.20
C TRP A 187 4.33 -8.11 13.07
N THR A 188 4.50 -9.42 13.14
CA THR A 188 3.42 -10.39 12.93
C THR A 188 2.82 -10.96 14.22
N GLU A 189 3.44 -10.69 15.35
CA GLU A 189 2.97 -11.18 16.64
C GLU A 189 1.81 -10.36 17.20
N GLY A 190 1.13 -10.87 18.22
CA GLY A 190 0.02 -10.20 18.86
C GLY A 190 -1.36 -10.75 18.44
N VAL A 191 -2.40 -10.24 19.12
CA VAL A 191 -3.79 -10.74 19.00
C VAL A 191 -4.62 -9.95 17.97
N SER A 192 -4.10 -8.86 17.43
CA SER A 192 -4.85 -8.03 16.47
C SER A 192 -5.12 -8.79 15.18
N SER A 193 -6.36 -8.80 14.73
CA SER A 193 -6.72 -9.26 13.39
C SER A 193 -6.46 -8.22 12.31
N LEU A 194 -6.20 -6.97 12.71
CA LEU A 194 -5.96 -5.87 11.79
C LEU A 194 -4.58 -6.00 11.13
N ARG A 195 -4.51 -5.60 9.87
CA ARG A 195 -3.27 -5.50 9.10
C ARG A 195 -2.97 -4.03 8.83
N VAL A 196 -1.69 -3.71 8.72
CA VAL A 196 -1.25 -2.35 8.44
C VAL A 196 -1.36 -2.05 6.97
N MET A 197 -1.90 -0.86 6.68
CA MET A 197 -1.83 -0.20 5.37
C MET A 197 -1.12 1.13 5.50
N ARG A 198 -0.52 1.58 4.40
CA ARG A 198 0.30 2.79 4.34
C ARG A 198 -0.03 3.63 3.11
N GLY A 199 0.26 4.94 3.16
CA GLY A 199 0.34 5.82 2.01
C GLY A 199 -0.85 6.75 1.76
N GLY A 200 -2.03 6.42 2.22
CA GLY A 200 -3.23 7.16 1.79
C GLY A 200 -3.72 6.76 0.40
N SER A 201 -4.80 7.37 -0.06
CA SER A 201 -5.43 7.05 -1.34
C SER A 201 -5.93 8.28 -2.08
N TRP A 202 -6.42 8.07 -3.29
CA TRP A 202 -7.08 9.08 -4.13
C TRP A 202 -8.32 9.71 -3.46
N MET A 203 -8.92 9.05 -2.46
CA MET A 203 -10.13 9.51 -1.77
C MET A 203 -9.82 10.35 -0.51
N ASP A 204 -8.57 10.35 -0.03
CA ASP A 204 -8.22 11.06 1.19
C ASP A 204 -8.09 12.56 0.92
N ASP A 205 -8.92 13.37 1.60
CA ASP A 205 -8.97 14.82 1.52
C ASP A 205 -8.28 15.52 2.70
N ASP A 206 -8.05 14.80 3.79
CA ASP A 206 -7.39 15.29 4.99
C ASP A 206 -5.88 15.01 4.92
N ARG A 207 -5.09 16.06 4.78
CA ARG A 207 -3.62 15.99 4.70
C ARG A 207 -2.96 15.32 5.90
N ARG A 208 -3.65 15.22 7.03
CA ARG A 208 -3.14 14.49 8.19
C ARG A 208 -2.93 13.02 7.90
N PHE A 209 -3.70 12.43 6.98
CA PHE A 209 -3.55 11.04 6.51
C PHE A 209 -2.51 10.88 5.39
N LEU A 210 -1.97 11.97 4.87
CA LEU A 210 -1.11 11.99 3.68
C LEU A 210 0.34 12.30 4.07
N ARG A 211 0.93 11.45 4.93
CA ARG A 211 2.30 11.58 5.44
C ARG A 211 3.00 10.21 5.50
N SER A 212 4.31 10.20 5.37
CA SER A 212 5.10 8.97 5.40
C SER A 212 4.94 8.16 6.68
N ALA A 213 4.70 8.80 7.83
CA ALA A 213 4.53 8.13 9.12
C ALA A 213 3.14 7.56 9.35
N VAL A 214 2.12 8.00 8.58
CA VAL A 214 0.74 7.57 8.80
C VAL A 214 0.58 6.08 8.56
N ARG A 215 -0.13 5.46 9.45
CA ARG A 215 -0.48 4.04 9.41
C ARG A 215 -1.99 3.85 9.62
N MET A 216 -2.54 2.83 9.03
CA MET A 216 -3.94 2.48 9.22
C MET A 216 -4.08 0.98 9.46
N GLY A 217 -4.82 0.62 10.50
CA GLY A 217 -5.17 -0.76 10.78
C GLY A 217 -6.54 -1.10 10.21
N ILE A 218 -6.62 -2.11 9.35
CA ILE A 218 -7.89 -2.60 8.81
C ILE A 218 -8.00 -4.11 8.93
N ASN A 219 -9.21 -4.61 9.20
CA ASN A 219 -9.46 -6.04 9.17
C ASN A 219 -9.51 -6.52 7.70
N PRO A 220 -8.64 -7.44 7.27
CA PRO A 220 -8.69 -7.97 5.92
C PRO A 220 -9.92 -8.83 5.64
N VAL A 221 -10.68 -9.17 6.68
CA VAL A 221 -11.94 -9.89 6.58
C VAL A 221 -13.07 -9.00 7.08
N ALA A 222 -14.01 -8.66 6.22
CA ALA A 222 -15.22 -7.95 6.60
C ALA A 222 -16.31 -8.98 6.97
N VAL A 223 -17.18 -8.62 7.91
CA VAL A 223 -18.32 -9.45 8.34
C VAL A 223 -19.59 -8.64 8.21
N THR A 224 -20.56 -9.13 7.42
CA THR A 224 -21.90 -8.56 7.32
C THR A 224 -22.93 -9.69 7.44
N ASP A 225 -23.97 -9.49 8.22
CA ASP A 225 -25.07 -10.44 8.40
C ASP A 225 -24.60 -11.89 8.65
N GLU A 226 -23.59 -12.05 9.51
CA GLU A 226 -22.93 -13.33 9.86
C GLU A 226 -22.12 -13.98 8.73
N ILE A 227 -21.95 -13.30 7.58
CA ILE A 227 -21.10 -13.77 6.49
C ILE A 227 -19.75 -13.05 6.54
N ALA A 228 -18.67 -13.82 6.65
CA ALA A 228 -17.31 -13.32 6.53
C ALA A 228 -16.85 -13.39 5.07
N PHE A 229 -16.24 -12.30 4.58
CA PHE A 229 -15.62 -12.25 3.26
C PHE A 229 -14.32 -11.46 3.29
N ASP A 230 -13.39 -11.81 2.42
CA ASP A 230 -12.13 -11.09 2.30
C ASP A 230 -12.37 -9.66 1.80
N LEU A 231 -11.75 -8.69 2.48
CA LEU A 231 -11.93 -7.28 2.19
C LEU A 231 -11.19 -6.87 0.91
N ALA A 232 -11.92 -6.22 0.02
CA ALA A 232 -11.38 -5.63 -1.21
C ALA A 232 -12.05 -4.28 -1.45
N LEU A 233 -11.28 -3.20 -1.46
CA LEU A 233 -11.78 -1.83 -1.60
C LEU A 233 -11.11 -1.11 -2.77
N PRO A 234 -11.82 -0.12 -3.40
CA PRO A 234 -11.27 0.64 -4.52
C PRO A 234 -10.11 1.57 -4.14
N ILE A 235 -9.89 1.78 -2.86
CA ILE A 235 -8.83 2.61 -2.30
C ILE A 235 -7.62 1.80 -1.82
N ILE A 236 -7.62 0.47 -1.99
CA ILE A 236 -6.57 -0.41 -1.48
C ILE A 236 -5.94 -1.18 -2.63
N GLY A 237 -4.62 -1.14 -2.69
CA GLY A 237 -3.78 -1.90 -3.59
C GLY A 237 -2.55 -2.47 -2.89
N PHE A 238 -1.47 -2.72 -3.63
CA PHE A 238 -0.24 -3.26 -3.07
C PHE A 238 0.96 -3.06 -3.99
N ARG A 239 2.13 -3.08 -3.39
CA ARG A 239 3.42 -3.24 -4.08
C ARG A 239 4.20 -4.39 -3.48
N LEU A 240 5.29 -4.81 -4.13
CA LEU A 240 6.10 -5.92 -3.68
C LEU A 240 7.53 -5.48 -3.37
N VAL A 241 8.10 -6.16 -2.40
CA VAL A 241 9.55 -6.29 -2.22
C VAL A 241 10.01 -7.52 -2.99
N LEU A 242 11.13 -7.37 -3.68
CA LEU A 242 11.85 -8.44 -4.35
C LEU A 242 13.17 -8.64 -3.61
N GLU A 243 13.50 -9.86 -3.26
CA GLU A 243 14.79 -10.15 -2.65
C GLU A 243 15.88 -10.18 -3.71
N ALA A 244 17.10 -9.81 -3.31
CA ALA A 244 18.24 -9.94 -4.20
C ALA A 244 18.45 -11.41 -4.57
N PRO A 245 18.82 -11.72 -5.83
CA PRO A 245 19.12 -13.07 -6.27
C PRO A 245 20.37 -13.63 -5.56
#